data_040c889d8faae348e63dc7647b1fa47e
#
_entry.id   040c889d8faae348e63dc7647b1fa47e
#
_cell.length_a   1.000
_cell.length_b   1.000
_cell.length_c   1.000
_cell.angle_alpha   90.00
_cell.angle_beta   90.00
_cell.angle_gamma   90.00
#
_symmetry.space_group_name_H-M   'P 1'
#
loop_
_entity.id
_entity.type
_entity.pdbx_description
1 polymer ?
#
loop_
_entity_poly.entity_id
_entity_poly.type
_entity_poly.pdbx_seq_one_letter_code
_entity_poly.pdbx_strand_id
1 'polypeptide(L)'
;MKRLFTFLMLQTLVLALWAQTCRTASCCHSESPSQWTGTWATAVEYTGQGDMPRHSLASTTLRQVVRVSMAGNENLSNCPTTLRLQLSNEFSDAPVEIRCVYIANALDSSDIQAGSARYLTFKGQRAVTIAAGATVWSDELTTFPLKALSRVAITVSYGKNVPTHATSHRGSRTTSYIASGKVGPQQKFSTIEKVDHWYNIAKLEVRSLATAIAVLGNSITDGRGSTTNQQDRWTDFLATALNRQQPVGVLNLGIGGNCVVEGGLSQPALQRFDRDILGQHHATRLILFEGTNDIGLCPKGQSEQVVDRLISAYVQLIDKAHAAGMTVYLATITPFKGNGWYTPFHEAARQEVNKWIRTSGKADVVIDFDRLVRDPANPDRLRPNYSDDWLHLNPTGYEAMGEYAASLLLNNL
;
A
#
# COMPACT_ATOMS: atom_id res chain seq x y z
N MET A 1 -9.02 -55.62 45.74
CA MET A 1 -9.06 -54.17 45.84
C MET A 1 -7.93 -53.44 45.09
N LYS A 2 -6.66 -53.92 45.07
CA LYS A 2 -5.57 -53.19 44.38
C LYS A 2 -5.67 -53.13 42.83
N ARG A 3 -6.37 -54.08 42.18
CA ARG A 3 -6.51 -54.07 40.68
C ARG A 3 -7.62 -53.16 40.17
N LEU A 4 -8.59 -52.81 41.02
CA LEU A 4 -9.68 -51.88 40.64
C LEU A 4 -9.23 -50.41 40.67
N PHE A 5 -8.32 -50.07 41.58
CA PHE A 5 -7.77 -48.71 41.71
C PHE A 5 -6.86 -48.34 40.57
N THR A 6 -6.10 -49.27 39.99
CA THR A 6 -5.20 -49.02 38.86
C THR A 6 -5.98 -48.77 37.55
N PHE A 7 -7.13 -49.38 37.39
CA PHE A 7 -7.96 -49.16 36.20
C PHE A 7 -8.68 -47.79 36.22
N LEU A 8 -9.10 -47.36 37.41
CA LEU A 8 -9.73 -46.03 37.57
C LEU A 8 -8.72 -44.88 37.36
N MET A 9 -7.45 -45.02 37.81
CA MET A 9 -6.40 -44.03 37.61
C MET A 9 -5.99 -43.94 36.13
N LEU A 10 -6.00 -45.04 35.36
CA LEU A 10 -5.68 -45.00 33.94
C LEU A 10 -6.77 -44.32 33.10
N GLN A 11 -8.05 -44.51 33.48
CA GLN A 11 -9.18 -43.85 32.79
C GLN A 11 -9.23 -42.35 33.05
N THR A 12 -8.87 -41.91 34.24
CA THR A 12 -8.79 -40.44 34.55
C THR A 12 -7.62 -39.76 33.86
N LEU A 13 -6.49 -40.48 33.65
CA LEU A 13 -5.34 -39.93 32.90
C LEU A 13 -5.63 -39.79 31.40
N VAL A 14 -6.34 -40.77 30.81
CA VAL A 14 -6.71 -40.71 29.40
C VAL A 14 -7.75 -39.62 29.15
N LEU A 15 -8.71 -39.43 30.04
CA LEU A 15 -9.70 -38.34 29.95
C LEU A 15 -9.05 -36.96 30.16
N ALA A 16 -8.00 -36.83 30.99
CA ALA A 16 -7.26 -35.59 31.17
C ALA A 16 -6.41 -35.26 29.94
N LEU A 17 -5.82 -36.24 29.27
CA LEU A 17 -5.10 -36.04 28.01
C LEU A 17 -6.04 -35.70 26.84
N TRP A 18 -7.23 -36.26 26.78
CA TRP A 18 -8.25 -35.89 25.80
C TRP A 18 -8.82 -34.48 26.04
N ALA A 19 -8.97 -34.08 27.29
CA ALA A 19 -9.41 -32.73 27.63
C ALA A 19 -8.33 -31.66 27.33
N GLN A 20 -7.03 -32.01 27.39
CA GLN A 20 -5.95 -31.10 26.98
C GLN A 20 -5.79 -31.00 25.48
N THR A 21 -5.98 -32.08 24.72
CA THR A 21 -5.94 -32.04 23.25
C THR A 21 -7.17 -31.35 22.65
N CYS A 22 -8.34 -31.40 23.31
CA CYS A 22 -9.50 -30.62 22.88
C CYS A 22 -9.39 -29.11 23.21
N ARG A 23 -8.61 -28.69 24.20
CA ARG A 23 -8.43 -27.26 24.49
C ARG A 23 -7.56 -26.52 23.49
N THR A 24 -6.66 -27.20 22.79
CA THR A 24 -5.83 -26.57 21.73
C THR A 24 -6.53 -26.48 20.37
N ALA A 25 -7.58 -27.29 20.11
CA ALA A 25 -8.39 -27.20 18.89
C ALA A 25 -9.56 -26.21 19.00
N SER A 26 -9.95 -25.79 20.22
CA SER A 26 -11.11 -24.92 20.45
C SER A 26 -10.81 -23.43 20.33
N CYS A 27 -9.54 -23.02 20.17
CA CYS A 27 -9.17 -21.60 20.08
C CYS A 27 -9.36 -21.00 18.68
N CYS A 28 -9.67 -21.80 17.65
CA CYS A 28 -9.85 -21.32 16.27
C CYS A 28 -11.31 -21.21 15.82
N HIS A 29 -12.28 -21.46 16.69
CA HIS A 29 -13.73 -21.35 16.40
C HIS A 29 -14.42 -20.14 17.01
N SER A 30 -13.69 -19.08 17.38
CA SER A 30 -14.33 -17.78 17.48
C SER A 30 -14.64 -17.29 16.07
N GLU A 31 -15.84 -16.82 15.83
CA GLU A 31 -16.33 -16.30 14.56
C GLU A 31 -15.24 -15.58 13.80
N SER A 32 -14.86 -16.11 12.62
CA SER A 32 -13.84 -15.49 11.78
C SER A 32 -14.25 -14.05 11.49
N PRO A 33 -13.34 -13.07 11.59
CA PRO A 33 -13.67 -11.71 11.23
C PRO A 33 -14.32 -11.70 9.86
N SER A 34 -15.52 -11.17 9.75
CA SER A 34 -16.37 -11.30 8.57
C SER A 34 -15.88 -10.47 7.39
N GLN A 35 -14.94 -9.53 7.60
CA GLN A 35 -14.58 -8.53 6.60
C GLN A 35 -13.16 -8.68 6.06
N TRP A 36 -13.03 -8.44 4.76
CA TRP A 36 -11.74 -8.26 4.12
C TRP A 36 -11.26 -6.84 4.35
N THR A 37 -10.03 -6.69 4.83
CA THR A 37 -9.42 -5.39 5.09
C THR A 37 -8.06 -5.34 4.41
N GLY A 38 -7.80 -4.24 3.71
CA GLY A 38 -6.52 -4.03 3.06
C GLY A 38 -5.38 -3.93 4.07
N THR A 39 -4.31 -4.71 3.86
CA THR A 39 -3.06 -4.59 4.62
C THR A 39 -1.92 -4.00 3.79
N TRP A 40 -2.04 -4.08 2.47
CA TRP A 40 -1.18 -3.42 1.49
C TRP A 40 -1.97 -3.19 0.21
N ALA A 41 -1.75 -2.05 -0.41
CA ALA A 41 -2.24 -1.75 -1.75
C ALA A 41 -1.30 -0.78 -2.44
N THR A 42 -1.38 -0.74 -3.77
CA THR A 42 -0.71 0.25 -4.60
C THR A 42 -1.68 0.78 -5.66
N ALA A 43 -1.53 2.04 -6.05
CA ALA A 43 -2.24 2.59 -7.20
C ALA A 43 -1.63 2.04 -8.48
N VAL A 44 -2.41 1.28 -9.23
CA VAL A 44 -1.93 0.70 -10.50
C VAL A 44 -2.01 1.73 -11.64
N GLU A 45 -1.05 1.62 -12.56
CA GLU A 45 -0.84 2.55 -13.66
C GLU A 45 -0.58 1.83 -14.97
N TYR A 46 -0.73 2.56 -16.07
CA TYR A 46 -0.22 2.17 -17.38
C TYR A 46 1.31 2.18 -17.38
N THR A 47 1.93 1.15 -17.93
CA THR A 47 3.38 1.03 -18.07
C THR A 47 3.77 1.38 -19.49
N GLY A 48 4.45 2.51 -19.67
CA GLY A 48 5.06 2.87 -20.94
C GLY A 48 6.20 1.91 -21.32
N GLN A 49 6.60 1.91 -22.57
CA GLN A 49 7.68 1.04 -23.07
C GLN A 49 9.00 1.27 -22.32
N GLY A 50 9.27 2.51 -21.90
CA GLY A 50 10.48 2.85 -21.14
C GLY A 50 10.48 2.34 -19.69
N ASP A 51 9.32 1.99 -19.16
CA ASP A 51 9.16 1.49 -17.80
C ASP A 51 8.99 -0.05 -17.74
N MET A 52 8.96 -0.72 -18.90
CA MET A 52 8.99 -2.18 -18.97
C MET A 52 10.40 -2.71 -18.67
N PRO A 53 10.53 -3.92 -18.07
CA PRO A 53 11.84 -4.54 -17.90
C PRO A 53 12.52 -4.76 -19.26
N ARG A 54 13.84 -4.70 -19.28
CA ARG A 54 14.64 -5.01 -20.49
C ARG A 54 14.43 -6.46 -20.94
N HIS A 55 14.38 -7.38 -19.98
CA HIS A 55 13.96 -8.76 -20.22
C HIS A 55 12.44 -8.81 -20.19
N SER A 56 11.84 -9.33 -21.26
CA SER A 56 10.40 -9.55 -21.30
C SER A 56 9.93 -10.34 -20.08
N LEU A 57 8.76 -10.02 -19.57
CA LEU A 57 8.12 -10.84 -18.53
C LEU A 57 7.74 -12.24 -19.03
N ALA A 58 7.62 -12.46 -20.36
CA ALA A 58 7.27 -13.75 -20.94
C ALA A 58 8.24 -14.85 -20.51
N SER A 59 7.69 -15.95 -19.99
CA SER A 59 8.46 -17.13 -19.54
C SER A 59 9.52 -16.80 -18.47
N THR A 60 9.29 -15.79 -17.64
CA THR A 60 10.14 -15.41 -16.51
C THR A 60 9.42 -15.60 -15.19
N THR A 61 10.16 -15.44 -14.10
CA THR A 61 9.62 -15.32 -12.74
C THR A 61 10.05 -14.00 -12.16
N LEU A 62 9.06 -13.21 -11.71
CA LEU A 62 9.24 -11.91 -11.06
C LEU A 62 8.95 -12.06 -9.57
N ARG A 63 9.88 -11.65 -8.72
CA ARG A 63 9.72 -11.58 -7.27
C ARG A 63 9.68 -10.13 -6.83
N GLN A 64 8.60 -9.74 -6.19
CA GLN A 64 8.29 -8.39 -5.75
C GLN A 64 8.12 -8.39 -4.23
N VAL A 65 8.70 -7.40 -3.57
CA VAL A 65 8.62 -7.29 -2.11
C VAL A 65 7.71 -6.14 -1.74
N VAL A 66 6.81 -6.40 -0.80
CA VAL A 66 5.89 -5.41 -0.24
C VAL A 66 5.98 -5.43 1.29
N ARG A 67 5.67 -4.32 1.95
CA ARG A 67 5.56 -4.26 3.40
C ARG A 67 4.10 -4.16 3.79
N VAL A 68 3.60 -5.13 4.53
CA VAL A 68 2.21 -5.11 5.04
C VAL A 68 2.13 -4.26 6.30
N SER A 69 0.98 -3.63 6.54
CA SER A 69 0.76 -2.82 7.74
C SER A 69 0.28 -3.67 8.92
N MET A 70 -0.67 -4.59 8.72
CA MET A 70 -1.22 -5.43 9.78
C MET A 70 -1.30 -6.90 9.38
N ALA A 71 -1.50 -7.80 10.33
CA ALA A 71 -1.53 -9.25 10.10
C ALA A 71 -2.93 -9.88 10.11
N GLY A 72 -3.98 -9.13 10.36
CA GLY A 72 -5.35 -9.68 10.46
C GLY A 72 -5.68 -10.11 11.90
N ASN A 73 -5.96 -11.35 12.19
CA ASN A 73 -6.43 -11.84 13.50
C ASN A 73 -5.45 -11.60 14.67
N GLU A 74 -5.12 -10.37 14.97
CA GLU A 74 -4.02 -9.96 15.84
C GLU A 74 -4.23 -10.26 17.32
N ASN A 75 -5.47 -10.52 17.74
CA ASN A 75 -5.77 -10.92 19.11
C ASN A 75 -5.55 -12.42 19.40
N LEU A 76 -5.13 -13.19 18.39
CA LEU A 76 -4.92 -14.63 18.49
C LEU A 76 -3.48 -14.95 18.08
N SER A 77 -2.56 -14.78 19.00
CA SER A 77 -1.10 -14.83 18.80
C SER A 77 -0.54 -16.09 18.11
N ASN A 78 -1.36 -17.10 17.83
CA ASN A 78 -0.96 -18.34 17.16
C ASN A 78 -1.88 -18.77 16.01
N CYS A 79 -2.85 -17.96 15.58
CA CYS A 79 -3.71 -18.31 14.45
C CYS A 79 -3.11 -17.82 13.13
N PRO A 80 -3.00 -18.69 12.11
CA PRO A 80 -2.56 -18.29 10.78
C PRO A 80 -3.52 -17.23 10.19
N THR A 81 -2.93 -16.25 9.52
CA THR A 81 -3.71 -15.22 8.83
C THR A 81 -4.42 -15.79 7.60
N THR A 82 -5.68 -15.47 7.45
CA THR A 82 -6.40 -15.66 6.18
C THR A 82 -6.21 -14.43 5.31
N LEU A 83 -5.67 -14.64 4.11
CA LEU A 83 -5.38 -13.55 3.17
C LEU A 83 -5.82 -13.88 1.74
N ARG A 84 -5.90 -12.85 0.90
CA ARG A 84 -6.05 -12.95 -0.56
C ARG A 84 -5.27 -11.84 -1.27
N LEU A 85 -4.86 -12.11 -2.50
CA LEU A 85 -4.12 -11.19 -3.37
C LEU A 85 -4.97 -10.82 -4.58
N GLN A 86 -5.05 -9.54 -4.91
CA GLN A 86 -5.56 -9.07 -6.20
C GLN A 86 -4.42 -8.87 -7.19
N LEU A 87 -4.58 -9.45 -8.36
CA LEU A 87 -3.77 -9.16 -9.54
C LEU A 87 -4.55 -8.27 -10.48
N SER A 88 -3.84 -7.38 -11.19
CA SER A 88 -4.44 -6.41 -12.12
C SER A 88 -3.77 -6.47 -13.50
N ASN A 89 -4.60 -6.40 -14.53
CA ASN A 89 -4.24 -6.22 -15.92
C ASN A 89 -5.07 -5.06 -16.54
N GLU A 90 -5.47 -4.09 -15.70
CA GLU A 90 -6.41 -3.02 -16.05
C GLU A 90 -5.90 -2.10 -17.16
N PHE A 91 -4.59 -1.86 -17.19
CA PHE A 91 -3.98 -0.93 -18.14
C PHE A 91 -3.30 -1.63 -19.34
N SER A 92 -3.54 -2.90 -19.51
CA SER A 92 -2.97 -3.68 -20.62
C SER A 92 -4.00 -3.84 -21.74
N ASP A 93 -3.49 -3.94 -22.96
CA ASP A 93 -4.27 -4.14 -24.20
C ASP A 93 -4.42 -5.62 -24.59
N ALA A 94 -3.71 -6.51 -23.90
CA ALA A 94 -3.71 -7.94 -24.16
C ALA A 94 -3.83 -8.75 -22.86
N PRO A 95 -4.30 -10.01 -22.92
CA PRO A 95 -4.32 -10.90 -21.77
C PRO A 95 -2.90 -11.18 -21.25
N VAL A 96 -2.79 -11.35 -19.93
CA VAL A 96 -1.55 -11.81 -19.28
C VAL A 96 -1.72 -13.23 -18.76
N GLU A 97 -0.82 -14.13 -19.17
CA GLU A 97 -0.78 -15.52 -18.73
C GLU A 97 0.13 -15.68 -17.52
N ILE A 98 -0.41 -16.13 -16.41
CA ILE A 98 0.30 -16.41 -15.16
C ILE A 98 0.24 -17.91 -14.89
N ARG A 99 1.39 -18.56 -14.76
CA ARG A 99 1.50 -19.99 -14.50
C ARG A 99 1.29 -20.34 -13.04
N CYS A 100 1.81 -19.50 -12.15
CA CYS A 100 1.59 -19.63 -10.72
C CYS A 100 2.02 -18.37 -9.99
N VAL A 101 1.43 -18.17 -8.81
CA VAL A 101 1.82 -17.17 -7.84
C VAL A 101 2.09 -17.86 -6.51
N TYR A 102 3.12 -17.45 -5.79
CA TYR A 102 3.29 -17.80 -4.39
C TYR A 102 3.75 -16.61 -3.57
N ILE A 103 3.39 -16.65 -2.30
CA ILE A 103 3.72 -15.64 -1.29
C ILE A 103 4.63 -16.28 -0.24
N ALA A 104 5.62 -15.53 0.25
CA ALA A 104 6.53 -15.98 1.30
C ALA A 104 6.99 -14.80 2.15
N ASN A 105 7.43 -15.04 3.40
CA ASN A 105 8.12 -14.02 4.16
C ASN A 105 9.44 -13.69 3.47
N ALA A 106 9.64 -12.39 3.17
CA ALA A 106 10.85 -11.91 2.54
C ALA A 106 12.01 -11.89 3.54
N LEU A 107 13.19 -12.25 3.06
CA LEU A 107 14.48 -12.00 3.71
C LEU A 107 15.16 -10.81 3.03
N ASP A 108 16.47 -10.81 2.98
CA ASP A 108 17.19 -9.76 2.29
C ASP A 108 17.28 -10.04 0.78
N SER A 109 17.33 -8.98 -0.02
CA SER A 109 17.44 -9.06 -1.48
C SER A 109 16.29 -9.88 -2.09
N SER A 110 16.60 -10.85 -2.95
CA SER A 110 15.63 -11.77 -3.56
C SER A 110 15.34 -13.01 -2.71
N ASP A 111 15.89 -13.12 -1.52
CA ASP A 111 15.77 -14.32 -0.69
C ASP A 111 14.44 -14.34 0.08
N ILE A 112 13.97 -15.55 0.33
CA ILE A 112 12.72 -15.80 1.06
C ILE A 112 12.92 -16.87 2.13
N GLN A 113 12.09 -16.81 3.16
CA GLN A 113 11.95 -17.93 4.09
C GLN A 113 11.16 -19.05 3.41
N ALA A 114 11.85 -19.97 2.74
CA ALA A 114 11.25 -20.98 1.87
C ALA A 114 10.16 -21.84 2.57
N GLY A 115 10.32 -22.12 3.86
CA GLY A 115 9.33 -22.86 4.67
C GLY A 115 8.00 -22.10 4.87
N SER A 116 8.00 -20.78 4.73
CA SER A 116 6.78 -19.95 4.78
C SER A 116 6.01 -19.92 3.46
N ALA A 117 6.61 -20.34 2.36
CA ALA A 117 6.04 -20.18 1.03
C ALA A 117 4.72 -20.93 0.87
N ARG A 118 3.72 -20.26 0.32
CA ARG A 118 2.41 -20.82 -0.01
C ARG A 118 2.01 -20.40 -1.42
N TYR A 119 1.60 -21.38 -2.23
CA TYR A 119 1.02 -21.08 -3.54
C TYR A 119 -0.41 -20.53 -3.38
N LEU A 120 -0.70 -19.50 -4.15
CA LEU A 120 -2.05 -18.99 -4.32
C LEU A 120 -2.74 -19.77 -5.45
N THR A 121 -4.04 -19.89 -5.33
CA THR A 121 -4.91 -20.48 -6.37
C THR A 121 -5.94 -19.45 -6.84
N PHE A 122 -6.50 -19.70 -8.01
CA PHE A 122 -7.52 -18.90 -8.66
C PHE A 122 -8.61 -19.86 -9.13
N LYS A 123 -9.74 -19.91 -8.43
CA LYS A 123 -10.80 -20.92 -8.64
C LYS A 123 -10.25 -22.35 -8.57
N GLY A 124 -9.40 -22.60 -7.56
CA GLY A 124 -8.77 -23.89 -7.32
C GLY A 124 -7.56 -24.22 -8.22
N GLN A 125 -7.23 -23.37 -9.20
CA GLN A 125 -6.11 -23.58 -10.13
C GLN A 125 -4.92 -22.69 -9.80
N ARG A 126 -3.67 -23.19 -9.97
CA ARG A 126 -2.46 -22.36 -9.78
C ARG A 126 -2.21 -21.39 -10.91
N ALA A 127 -2.69 -21.68 -12.09
CA ALA A 127 -2.57 -20.84 -13.26
C ALA A 127 -3.82 -19.97 -13.45
N VAL A 128 -3.64 -18.79 -14.01
CA VAL A 128 -4.71 -17.88 -14.39
C VAL A 128 -4.30 -17.06 -15.59
N THR A 129 -5.24 -16.80 -16.49
CA THR A 129 -5.11 -15.81 -17.56
C THR A 129 -6.02 -14.64 -17.22
N ILE A 130 -5.46 -13.44 -17.11
CA ILE A 130 -6.21 -12.22 -16.81
C ILE A 130 -6.43 -11.47 -18.11
N ALA A 131 -7.69 -11.26 -18.49
CA ALA A 131 -8.03 -10.52 -19.69
C ALA A 131 -7.52 -9.08 -19.63
N ALA A 132 -7.36 -8.44 -20.80
CA ALA A 132 -7.12 -7.00 -20.88
C ALA A 132 -8.20 -6.22 -20.15
N GLY A 133 -7.83 -5.19 -19.41
CA GLY A 133 -8.75 -4.36 -18.64
C GLY A 133 -9.32 -5.01 -17.36
N ALA A 134 -8.88 -6.23 -16.99
CA ALA A 134 -9.48 -6.99 -15.90
C ALA A 134 -8.57 -7.12 -14.66
N THR A 135 -9.21 -7.45 -13.54
CA THR A 135 -8.55 -7.85 -12.29
C THR A 135 -9.01 -9.25 -11.88
N VAL A 136 -8.25 -9.91 -11.03
CA VAL A 136 -8.62 -11.21 -10.45
C VAL A 136 -8.14 -11.31 -9.00
N TRP A 137 -8.99 -11.87 -8.13
CA TRP A 137 -8.61 -12.22 -6.78
C TRP A 137 -8.14 -13.67 -6.72
N SER A 138 -7.12 -13.95 -5.92
CA SER A 138 -6.80 -15.31 -5.52
C SER A 138 -7.92 -15.87 -4.64
N ASP A 139 -7.99 -17.20 -4.56
CA ASP A 139 -8.74 -17.88 -3.51
C ASP A 139 -8.15 -17.49 -2.12
N GLU A 140 -8.92 -17.75 -1.07
CA GLU A 140 -8.50 -17.53 0.31
C GLU A 140 -7.33 -18.44 0.67
N LEU A 141 -6.28 -17.86 1.22
CA LEU A 141 -5.16 -18.61 1.81
C LEU A 141 -5.23 -18.49 3.33
N THR A 142 -5.50 -19.60 4.01
CA THR A 142 -5.78 -19.65 5.46
C THR A 142 -4.57 -19.99 6.35
N THR A 143 -3.40 -20.24 5.77
CA THR A 143 -2.25 -20.84 6.49
C THR A 143 -0.97 -20.05 6.35
N PHE A 144 -1.04 -18.76 6.05
CA PHE A 144 0.16 -17.94 5.89
C PHE A 144 0.61 -17.31 7.22
N PRO A 145 1.89 -17.46 7.62
CA PRO A 145 2.39 -16.90 8.87
C PRO A 145 2.74 -15.40 8.70
N LEU A 146 1.73 -14.57 8.47
CA LEU A 146 1.90 -13.12 8.33
C LEU A 146 2.15 -12.47 9.68
N LYS A 147 3.04 -11.48 9.71
CA LYS A 147 3.27 -10.60 10.86
C LYS A 147 3.02 -9.16 10.45
N ALA A 148 2.44 -8.37 11.35
CA ALA A 148 2.30 -6.93 11.15
C ALA A 148 3.66 -6.29 10.85
N LEU A 149 3.66 -5.28 9.96
CA LEU A 149 4.84 -4.52 9.54
C LEU A 149 5.96 -5.36 8.88
N SER A 150 5.68 -6.63 8.55
CA SER A 150 6.67 -7.50 7.92
C SER A 150 6.74 -7.30 6.41
N ARG A 151 7.86 -7.73 5.83
CA ARG A 151 8.07 -7.76 4.38
C ARG A 151 7.60 -9.12 3.83
N VAL A 152 6.85 -9.06 2.75
CA VAL A 152 6.31 -10.23 2.05
C VAL A 152 6.79 -10.23 0.62
N ALA A 153 7.30 -11.35 0.15
CA ALA A 153 7.68 -11.57 -1.24
C ALA A 153 6.52 -12.21 -2.01
N ILE A 154 6.03 -11.52 -3.02
CA ILE A 154 5.03 -12.01 -3.97
C ILE A 154 5.80 -12.42 -5.23
N THR A 155 5.75 -13.71 -5.57
CA THR A 155 6.48 -14.25 -6.71
C THR A 155 5.51 -14.72 -7.78
N VAL A 156 5.59 -14.13 -8.97
CA VAL A 156 4.73 -14.37 -10.12
C VAL A 156 5.54 -15.04 -11.22
N SER A 157 5.15 -16.24 -11.65
CA SER A 157 5.75 -16.89 -12.82
C SER A 157 4.83 -16.71 -14.03
N TYR A 158 5.33 -16.01 -15.04
CA TYR A 158 4.59 -15.69 -16.26
C TYR A 158 4.61 -16.82 -17.28
N GLY A 159 3.55 -16.91 -18.07
CA GLY A 159 3.45 -17.75 -19.25
C GLY A 159 4.21 -17.18 -20.46
N LYS A 160 3.90 -17.68 -21.62
CA LYS A 160 4.49 -17.18 -22.89
C LYS A 160 3.80 -15.90 -23.37
N ASN A 161 2.49 -15.79 -23.06
CA ASN A 161 1.68 -14.67 -23.53
C ASN A 161 1.61 -13.61 -22.44
N VAL A 162 2.24 -12.49 -22.68
CA VAL A 162 2.22 -11.29 -21.82
C VAL A 162 2.00 -10.06 -22.69
N PRO A 163 1.33 -9.02 -22.19
CA PRO A 163 1.16 -7.78 -22.93
C PRO A 163 2.48 -7.05 -23.13
N THR A 164 2.55 -6.21 -24.17
CA THR A 164 3.68 -5.31 -24.42
C THR A 164 3.70 -4.14 -23.44
N HIS A 165 2.55 -3.79 -22.89
CA HIS A 165 2.35 -2.79 -21.84
C HIS A 165 1.68 -3.46 -20.65
N ALA A 166 2.41 -3.60 -19.56
CA ALA A 166 1.85 -4.20 -18.35
C ALA A 166 1.10 -3.16 -17.50
N THR A 167 0.18 -3.63 -16.68
CA THR A 167 -0.30 -2.88 -15.54
C THR A 167 0.77 -2.90 -14.46
N SER A 168 1.20 -1.74 -13.96
CA SER A 168 2.27 -1.66 -12.98
C SER A 168 2.04 -0.55 -11.96
N HIS A 169 2.98 -0.40 -11.04
CA HIS A 169 3.21 0.80 -10.27
C HIS A 169 4.68 1.18 -10.40
N ARG A 170 4.95 2.36 -10.97
CA ARG A 170 6.29 2.89 -11.16
C ARG A 170 6.84 3.43 -9.84
N GLY A 171 8.15 3.30 -9.65
CA GLY A 171 8.76 3.88 -8.45
C GLY A 171 8.32 3.21 -7.15
N SER A 172 8.25 1.88 -7.13
CA SER A 172 7.87 1.09 -5.93
C SER A 172 8.75 1.34 -4.71
N ARG A 173 9.89 2.04 -4.85
CA ARG A 173 10.93 2.24 -3.82
C ARG A 173 11.40 0.92 -3.20
N THR A 174 11.15 -0.15 -3.91
CA THR A 174 11.49 -1.52 -3.50
C THR A 174 11.92 -2.29 -4.73
N THR A 175 13.06 -2.95 -4.64
CA THR A 175 13.62 -3.71 -5.76
C THR A 175 12.79 -4.95 -6.00
N SER A 176 12.37 -5.14 -7.25
CA SER A 176 11.81 -6.36 -7.81
C SER A 176 12.89 -7.11 -8.59
N TYR A 177 12.84 -8.44 -8.54
CA TYR A 177 13.87 -9.33 -9.07
C TYR A 177 13.28 -10.22 -10.16
N ILE A 178 13.93 -10.28 -11.33
CA ILE A 178 13.52 -11.13 -12.45
C ILE A 178 14.50 -12.27 -12.59
N ALA A 179 13.98 -13.48 -12.81
CA ALA A 179 14.75 -14.70 -13.11
C ALA A 179 14.18 -15.38 -14.37
N SER A 180 15.03 -16.07 -15.12
CA SER A 180 14.62 -16.85 -16.30
C SER A 180 13.79 -18.07 -15.89
N GLY A 181 12.77 -18.38 -16.66
CA GLY A 181 11.94 -19.57 -16.48
C GLY A 181 11.08 -19.52 -15.23
N LYS A 182 10.58 -20.70 -14.82
CA LYS A 182 9.78 -20.87 -13.61
C LYS A 182 10.70 -21.22 -12.43
N VAL A 183 10.68 -20.39 -11.39
CA VAL A 183 11.45 -20.59 -10.16
C VAL A 183 10.50 -20.91 -9.01
N GLY A 184 10.63 -22.10 -8.44
CA GLY A 184 9.86 -22.53 -7.26
C GLY A 184 10.46 -22.00 -5.94
N PRO A 185 9.72 -22.12 -4.82
CA PRO A 185 10.13 -21.52 -3.54
C PRO A 185 11.37 -22.18 -2.91
N GLN A 186 11.70 -23.41 -3.26
CA GLN A 186 12.88 -24.14 -2.78
C GLN A 186 14.09 -23.98 -3.72
N GLN A 187 13.94 -23.29 -4.84
CA GLN A 187 15.01 -23.11 -5.82
C GLN A 187 15.73 -21.79 -5.57
N LYS A 188 17.04 -21.77 -5.85
CA LYS A 188 17.83 -20.54 -5.86
C LYS A 188 17.23 -19.56 -6.88
N PHE A 189 17.00 -18.32 -6.47
CA PHE A 189 16.54 -17.26 -7.33
C PHE A 189 17.72 -16.58 -8.03
N SER A 190 18.03 -17.01 -9.24
CA SER A 190 19.12 -16.43 -10.03
C SER A 190 18.63 -15.18 -10.76
N THR A 191 18.84 -14.03 -10.16
CA THR A 191 18.42 -12.73 -10.70
C THR A 191 19.19 -12.38 -11.97
N ILE A 192 18.47 -12.11 -13.05
CA ILE A 192 19.01 -11.62 -14.33
C ILE A 192 18.79 -10.11 -14.53
N GLU A 193 17.79 -9.55 -13.84
CA GLU A 193 17.49 -8.12 -13.88
C GLU A 193 16.85 -7.65 -12.57
N LYS A 194 17.06 -6.40 -12.21
CA LYS A 194 16.43 -5.70 -11.08
C LYS A 194 15.72 -4.47 -11.59
N VAL A 195 14.51 -4.22 -11.09
CA VAL A 195 13.71 -3.04 -11.43
C VAL A 195 13.02 -2.50 -10.16
N ASP A 196 12.80 -1.21 -10.09
CA ASP A 196 12.10 -0.57 -8.96
C ASP A 196 10.63 -0.29 -9.34
N HIS A 197 9.94 -1.33 -9.80
CA HIS A 197 8.54 -1.31 -10.19
C HIS A 197 7.83 -2.55 -9.66
N TRP A 198 6.53 -2.44 -9.41
CA TRP A 198 5.64 -3.58 -9.21
C TRP A 198 4.82 -3.80 -10.48
N TYR A 199 4.66 -5.07 -10.89
CA TYR A 199 3.87 -5.45 -12.07
C TYR A 199 2.77 -6.42 -11.67
N ASN A 200 1.57 -6.16 -12.15
CA ASN A 200 0.38 -6.98 -12.02
C ASN A 200 -0.09 -7.29 -10.58
N ILE A 201 0.52 -6.77 -9.54
CA ILE A 201 0.02 -6.87 -8.17
C ILE A 201 -0.66 -5.56 -7.77
N ALA A 202 -1.81 -5.64 -7.09
CA ALA A 202 -2.60 -4.45 -6.75
C ALA A 202 -2.92 -4.34 -5.26
N LYS A 203 -3.43 -5.40 -4.64
CA LYS A 203 -3.91 -5.38 -3.25
C LYS A 203 -3.61 -6.68 -2.54
N LEU A 204 -3.24 -6.60 -1.27
CA LEU A 204 -3.18 -7.72 -0.34
C LEU A 204 -4.14 -7.44 0.82
N GLU A 205 -5.07 -8.35 1.03
CA GLU A 205 -6.10 -8.22 2.07
C GLU A 205 -6.04 -9.37 3.06
N VAL A 206 -6.46 -9.09 4.28
CA VAL A 206 -6.57 -10.07 5.36
C VAL A 206 -7.97 -10.05 5.95
N ARG A 207 -8.40 -11.14 6.55
CA ARG A 207 -9.61 -11.18 7.38
C ARG A 207 -9.31 -10.48 8.70
N SER A 208 -10.03 -9.39 9.00
CA SER A 208 -9.80 -8.58 10.21
C SER A 208 -11.06 -7.86 10.66
N LEU A 209 -11.11 -7.51 11.95
CA LEU A 209 -12.06 -6.55 12.52
C LEU A 209 -11.52 -5.11 12.42
N ALA A 210 -10.21 -4.95 12.26
CA ALA A 210 -9.57 -3.65 12.10
C ALA A 210 -9.92 -3.02 10.75
N THR A 211 -9.96 -1.70 10.70
CA THR A 211 -10.22 -0.93 9.48
C THR A 211 -8.93 -0.55 8.76
N ALA A 212 -9.04 0.02 7.57
CA ALA A 212 -7.91 0.57 6.83
C ALA A 212 -8.04 2.09 6.62
N ILE A 213 -6.91 2.71 6.35
CA ILE A 213 -6.74 4.11 5.93
C ILE A 213 -6.25 4.08 4.49
N ALA A 214 -7.00 4.66 3.58
CA ALA A 214 -6.57 4.88 2.20
C ALA A 214 -5.85 6.24 2.11
N VAL A 215 -4.66 6.26 1.49
CA VAL A 215 -3.85 7.48 1.36
C VAL A 215 -3.71 7.83 -0.10
N LEU A 216 -4.42 8.86 -0.55
CA LEU A 216 -4.36 9.42 -1.90
C LEU A 216 -3.27 10.50 -1.94
N GLY A 217 -2.36 10.43 -2.90
CA GLY A 217 -1.27 11.40 -3.00
C GLY A 217 -0.41 11.25 -4.26
N ASN A 218 0.61 12.11 -4.35
CA ASN A 218 1.57 12.17 -5.44
C ASN A 218 2.92 11.51 -5.08
N SER A 219 4.02 11.98 -5.69
CA SER A 219 5.37 11.46 -5.46
C SER A 219 5.83 11.52 -4.00
N ILE A 220 5.34 12.48 -3.21
CA ILE A 220 5.68 12.60 -1.79
C ILE A 220 5.04 11.44 -1.01
N THR A 221 3.81 11.06 -1.35
CA THR A 221 3.12 9.91 -0.78
C THR A 221 3.65 8.58 -1.34
N ASP A 222 3.90 8.49 -2.65
CA ASP A 222 4.58 7.36 -3.29
C ASP A 222 5.96 7.08 -2.66
N GLY A 223 6.62 8.12 -2.15
CA GLY A 223 7.84 8.02 -1.37
C GLY A 223 9.11 8.38 -2.12
N ARG A 224 9.05 9.27 -3.13
CA ARG A 224 10.27 9.79 -3.76
C ARG A 224 11.13 10.51 -2.70
N GLY A 225 12.43 10.20 -2.66
CA GLY A 225 13.34 10.68 -1.61
C GLY A 225 13.51 9.70 -0.44
N SER A 226 12.69 8.64 -0.35
CA SER A 226 12.92 7.53 0.58
C SER A 226 14.07 6.63 0.11
N THR A 227 14.60 5.81 1.02
CA THR A 227 15.71 4.89 0.72
C THR A 227 15.18 3.59 0.12
N THR A 228 15.62 3.24 -1.07
CA THR A 228 15.22 1.98 -1.73
C THR A 228 15.39 0.78 -0.79
N ASN A 229 14.35 -0.03 -0.66
CA ASN A 229 14.24 -1.22 0.18
C ASN A 229 14.16 -0.98 1.71
N GLN A 230 14.28 0.25 2.22
CA GLN A 230 14.22 0.50 3.67
C GLN A 230 12.78 0.66 4.20
N GLN A 231 11.80 0.87 3.31
CA GLN A 231 10.40 1.07 3.70
C GLN A 231 10.28 2.26 4.69
N ASP A 232 10.84 3.38 4.31
CA ASP A 232 10.94 4.62 5.09
C ASP A 232 10.20 5.81 4.44
N ARG A 233 9.06 5.52 3.77
CA ARG A 233 8.08 6.52 3.35
C ARG A 233 7.33 7.05 4.56
N TRP A 234 6.75 8.24 4.47
CA TRP A 234 5.92 8.73 5.57
C TRP A 234 4.74 7.81 5.89
N THR A 235 4.19 7.11 4.90
CA THR A 235 3.13 6.11 5.10
C THR A 235 3.62 4.85 5.81
N ASP A 236 4.90 4.48 5.66
CA ASP A 236 5.52 3.37 6.41
C ASP A 236 5.75 3.74 7.88
N PHE A 237 6.16 4.99 8.15
CA PHE A 237 6.24 5.51 9.53
C PHE A 237 4.87 5.64 10.16
N LEU A 238 3.87 6.15 9.42
CA LEU A 238 2.47 6.18 9.85
C LEU A 238 1.98 4.78 10.23
N ALA A 239 2.18 3.79 9.36
CA ALA A 239 1.78 2.41 9.64
C ALA A 239 2.46 1.86 10.89
N THR A 240 3.75 2.17 11.08
CA THR A 240 4.53 1.75 12.24
C THR A 240 4.00 2.39 13.53
N ALA A 241 3.75 3.69 13.53
CA ALA A 241 3.28 4.42 14.70
C ALA A 241 1.88 3.95 15.14
N LEU A 242 0.95 3.80 14.18
CA LEU A 242 -0.41 3.33 14.45
C LEU A 242 -0.44 1.88 14.95
N ASN A 243 0.26 0.97 14.28
CA ASN A 243 0.23 -0.46 14.62
C ASN A 243 1.01 -0.80 15.91
N ARG A 244 1.71 0.15 16.54
CA ARG A 244 2.19 0.03 17.93
C ARG A 244 1.05 0.15 18.95
N GLN A 245 -0.05 0.80 18.61
CA GLN A 245 -1.18 1.04 19.50
C GLN A 245 -2.33 0.09 19.21
N GLN A 246 -2.70 -0.06 17.95
CA GLN A 246 -3.78 -0.91 17.50
C GLN A 246 -3.61 -1.31 16.04
N PRO A 247 -4.12 -2.48 15.64
CA PRO A 247 -4.09 -2.92 14.26
C PRO A 247 -4.85 -1.97 13.34
N VAL A 248 -4.19 -1.54 12.26
CA VAL A 248 -4.83 -0.74 11.20
C VAL A 248 -4.12 -0.93 9.86
N GLY A 249 -4.90 -1.08 8.79
CA GLY A 249 -4.39 -1.06 7.44
C GLY A 249 -3.97 0.35 7.02
N VAL A 250 -2.78 0.51 6.42
CA VAL A 250 -2.35 1.76 5.78
C VAL A 250 -2.03 1.46 4.33
N LEU A 251 -2.82 2.02 3.42
CA LEU A 251 -2.79 1.74 2.00
C LEU A 251 -2.23 2.94 1.25
N ASN A 252 -1.00 2.82 0.77
CA ASN A 252 -0.33 3.88 0.03
C ASN A 252 -0.76 3.85 -1.44
N LEU A 253 -1.58 4.84 -1.84
CA LEU A 253 -2.12 4.99 -3.19
C LEU A 253 -1.58 6.27 -3.86
N GLY A 254 -0.37 6.66 -3.49
CA GLY A 254 0.41 7.72 -4.14
C GLY A 254 0.87 7.30 -5.53
N ILE A 255 0.96 8.25 -6.44
CA ILE A 255 1.52 8.09 -7.79
C ILE A 255 2.50 9.22 -8.06
N GLY A 256 3.73 8.90 -8.45
CA GLY A 256 4.74 9.90 -8.82
C GLY A 256 4.27 10.82 -9.93
N GLY A 257 4.34 12.14 -9.74
CA GLY A 257 3.95 13.15 -10.74
C GLY A 257 2.45 13.28 -10.97
N ASN A 258 1.61 12.72 -10.10
CA ASN A 258 0.15 12.77 -10.25
C ASN A 258 -0.43 14.15 -9.93
N CYS A 259 -1.48 14.53 -10.64
CA CYS A 259 -2.30 15.72 -10.39
C CYS A 259 -3.68 15.34 -9.85
N VAL A 260 -4.35 16.29 -9.24
CA VAL A 260 -5.74 16.13 -8.79
C VAL A 260 -6.72 16.22 -9.96
N VAL A 261 -6.55 17.27 -10.78
CA VAL A 261 -7.57 17.70 -11.77
C VAL A 261 -7.30 17.13 -13.14
N GLU A 262 -6.13 17.42 -13.71
CA GLU A 262 -5.74 17.01 -15.07
C GLU A 262 -4.22 17.09 -15.24
N GLY A 263 -3.71 16.45 -16.29
CA GLY A 263 -2.27 16.45 -16.58
C GLY A 263 -1.46 15.59 -15.62
N GLY A 264 -0.17 15.90 -15.49
CA GLY A 264 0.75 15.10 -14.70
C GLY A 264 1.00 13.71 -15.29
N LEU A 265 1.35 12.76 -14.43
CA LEU A 265 1.56 11.37 -14.80
C LEU A 265 0.38 10.52 -14.35
N SER A 266 0.00 9.56 -15.18
CA SER A 266 -1.14 8.64 -14.97
C SER A 266 -2.51 9.33 -14.90
N GLN A 267 -3.53 8.60 -14.49
CA GLN A 267 -4.88 9.14 -14.31
C GLN A 267 -4.90 10.11 -13.13
N PRO A 268 -5.43 11.33 -13.29
CA PRO A 268 -5.58 12.29 -12.18
C PRO A 268 -6.43 11.72 -11.04
N ALA A 269 -6.25 12.26 -9.84
CA ALA A 269 -6.95 11.82 -8.64
C ALA A 269 -8.48 11.75 -8.83
N LEU A 270 -9.09 12.73 -9.48
CA LEU A 270 -10.54 12.74 -9.80
C LEU A 270 -10.99 11.53 -10.63
N GLN A 271 -10.15 11.03 -11.53
CA GLN A 271 -10.49 9.89 -12.39
C GLN A 271 -10.25 8.53 -11.73
N ARG A 272 -9.21 8.42 -10.86
CA ARG A 272 -8.83 7.18 -10.22
C ARG A 272 -9.45 6.96 -8.83
N PHE A 273 -10.16 7.95 -8.30
CA PHE A 273 -10.68 7.95 -6.93
C PHE A 273 -11.56 6.73 -6.62
N ASP A 274 -12.50 6.42 -7.50
CA ASP A 274 -13.44 5.32 -7.27
C ASP A 274 -12.70 3.96 -7.25
N ARG A 275 -11.73 3.75 -8.16
CA ARG A 275 -10.90 2.55 -8.22
C ARG A 275 -9.96 2.44 -7.03
N ASP A 276 -9.20 3.53 -6.77
CA ASP A 276 -8.07 3.48 -5.84
C ASP A 276 -8.50 3.71 -4.39
N ILE A 277 -9.54 4.48 -4.14
CA ILE A 277 -10.00 4.82 -2.79
C ILE A 277 -11.27 4.06 -2.42
N LEU A 278 -12.37 4.27 -3.15
CA LEU A 278 -13.66 3.63 -2.82
C LEU A 278 -13.62 2.12 -3.05
N GLY A 279 -12.75 1.65 -3.93
CA GLY A 279 -12.50 0.23 -4.17
C GLY A 279 -11.65 -0.47 -3.10
N GLN A 280 -11.24 0.21 -2.01
CA GLN A 280 -10.52 -0.43 -0.91
C GLN A 280 -11.50 -0.99 0.13
N HIS A 281 -11.44 -2.29 0.36
CA HIS A 281 -12.35 -2.93 1.32
C HIS A 281 -12.03 -2.49 2.75
N HIS A 282 -13.09 -2.16 3.50
CA HIS A 282 -13.05 -1.75 4.90
C HIS A 282 -12.11 -0.57 5.19
N ALA A 283 -11.86 0.29 4.18
CA ALA A 283 -11.21 1.57 4.38
C ALA A 283 -12.24 2.59 4.88
N THR A 284 -12.11 3.02 6.11
CA THR A 284 -13.04 3.95 6.78
C THR A 284 -12.48 5.36 6.89
N ARG A 285 -11.22 5.56 6.52
CA ARG A 285 -10.54 6.86 6.56
C ARG A 285 -9.79 7.11 5.26
N LEU A 286 -9.85 8.36 4.82
CA LEU A 286 -9.08 8.88 3.68
C LEU A 286 -8.09 9.92 4.19
N ILE A 287 -6.81 9.79 3.83
CA ILE A 287 -5.88 10.92 3.86
C ILE A 287 -5.70 11.41 2.43
N LEU A 288 -6.06 12.66 2.18
CA LEU A 288 -5.90 13.33 0.88
C LEU A 288 -4.73 14.31 0.96
N PHE A 289 -3.62 13.97 0.30
CA PHE A 289 -2.40 14.78 0.25
C PHE A 289 -1.90 14.90 -1.19
N GLU A 290 -2.46 15.84 -1.92
CA GLU A 290 -2.24 16.06 -3.35
C GLU A 290 -2.20 17.56 -3.69
N GLY A 291 -1.97 17.93 -4.98
CA GLY A 291 -2.08 19.28 -5.52
C GLY A 291 -0.75 19.96 -5.83
N THR A 292 0.37 19.42 -5.36
CA THR A 292 1.71 19.98 -5.63
C THR A 292 2.00 20.06 -7.12
N ASN A 293 1.63 19.02 -7.89
CA ASN A 293 1.88 18.94 -9.32
C ASN A 293 0.94 19.85 -10.13
N ASP A 294 -0.32 19.99 -9.71
CA ASP A 294 -1.26 20.93 -10.34
C ASP A 294 -0.72 22.36 -10.27
N ILE A 295 -0.18 22.76 -9.11
CA ILE A 295 0.42 24.07 -8.92
C ILE A 295 1.73 24.18 -9.70
N GLY A 296 2.62 23.18 -9.59
CA GLY A 296 3.94 23.21 -10.20
C GLY A 296 3.93 23.21 -11.73
N LEU A 297 2.91 22.65 -12.35
CA LEU A 297 2.70 22.62 -13.80
C LEU A 297 1.85 23.81 -14.31
N CYS A 298 1.32 24.65 -13.40
CA CYS A 298 0.45 25.75 -13.76
C CYS A 298 1.21 26.81 -14.57
N PRO A 299 0.76 27.20 -15.77
CA PRO A 299 1.37 28.28 -16.53
C PRO A 299 1.26 29.63 -15.82
N LYS A 300 2.22 30.53 -16.08
CA LYS A 300 2.15 31.91 -15.61
C LYS A 300 0.83 32.60 -16.01
N GLY A 301 0.19 33.25 -15.07
CA GLY A 301 -1.10 33.93 -15.28
C GLY A 301 -2.35 33.07 -15.07
N GLN A 302 -2.18 31.79 -14.69
CA GLN A 302 -3.31 30.88 -14.41
C GLN A 302 -3.41 30.49 -12.93
N SER A 303 -2.72 31.20 -12.02
CA SER A 303 -2.66 30.87 -10.59
C SER A 303 -4.03 30.86 -9.92
N GLU A 304 -4.89 31.84 -10.18
CA GLU A 304 -6.26 31.88 -9.63
C GLU A 304 -7.08 30.69 -10.14
N GLN A 305 -6.98 30.39 -11.42
CA GLN A 305 -7.70 29.31 -12.07
C GLN A 305 -7.29 27.94 -11.52
N VAL A 306 -6.01 27.69 -11.25
CA VAL A 306 -5.56 26.42 -10.64
C VAL A 306 -6.03 26.29 -9.19
N VAL A 307 -6.07 27.39 -8.43
CA VAL A 307 -6.60 27.41 -7.06
C VAL A 307 -8.09 27.02 -7.05
N ASP A 308 -8.90 27.68 -7.88
CA ASP A 308 -10.35 27.41 -7.97
C ASP A 308 -10.63 25.97 -8.38
N ARG A 309 -9.89 25.45 -9.35
CA ARG A 309 -10.03 24.07 -9.83
C ARG A 309 -9.62 23.04 -8.77
N LEU A 310 -8.51 23.26 -8.05
CA LEU A 310 -8.08 22.40 -6.95
C LEU A 310 -9.11 22.39 -5.82
N ILE A 311 -9.59 23.55 -5.39
CA ILE A 311 -10.62 23.67 -4.35
C ILE A 311 -11.89 22.93 -4.76
N SER A 312 -12.36 23.14 -5.99
CA SER A 312 -13.54 22.43 -6.51
C SER A 312 -13.32 20.91 -6.54
N ALA A 313 -12.13 20.46 -6.93
CA ALA A 313 -11.79 19.05 -6.96
C ALA A 313 -11.72 18.43 -5.55
N TYR A 314 -11.12 19.14 -4.59
CA TYR A 314 -11.10 18.68 -3.20
C TYR A 314 -12.52 18.53 -2.63
N VAL A 315 -13.42 19.50 -2.87
CA VAL A 315 -14.82 19.39 -2.45
C VAL A 315 -15.46 18.12 -3.04
N GLN A 316 -15.29 17.86 -4.34
CA GLN A 316 -15.83 16.65 -4.98
C GLN A 316 -15.28 15.36 -4.36
N LEU A 317 -13.98 15.28 -4.11
CA LEU A 317 -13.36 14.10 -3.52
C LEU A 317 -13.79 13.88 -2.06
N ILE A 318 -13.89 14.96 -1.27
CA ILE A 318 -14.36 14.93 0.11
C ILE A 318 -15.83 14.48 0.16
N ASP A 319 -16.71 15.07 -0.67
CA ASP A 319 -18.12 14.71 -0.71
C ASP A 319 -18.31 13.23 -1.12
N LYS A 320 -17.53 12.73 -2.08
CA LYS A 320 -17.53 11.30 -2.45
C LYS A 320 -17.08 10.39 -1.29
N ALA A 321 -16.03 10.78 -0.56
CA ALA A 321 -15.55 10.02 0.59
C ALA A 321 -16.58 10.01 1.72
N HIS A 322 -17.18 11.15 2.05
CA HIS A 322 -18.24 11.24 3.06
C HIS A 322 -19.48 10.42 2.67
N ALA A 323 -19.88 10.46 1.38
CA ALA A 323 -20.98 9.63 0.88
C ALA A 323 -20.70 8.11 1.02
N ALA A 324 -19.44 7.71 1.02
CA ALA A 324 -19.00 6.34 1.30
C ALA A 324 -18.78 6.05 2.79
N GLY A 325 -19.08 6.98 3.70
CA GLY A 325 -18.94 6.83 5.15
C GLY A 325 -17.49 6.95 5.65
N MET A 326 -16.60 7.55 4.87
CA MET A 326 -15.19 7.72 5.25
C MET A 326 -15.00 9.04 6.01
N THR A 327 -14.18 9.02 7.06
CA THR A 327 -13.63 10.24 7.68
C THR A 327 -12.47 10.77 6.84
N VAL A 328 -12.48 12.07 6.54
CA VAL A 328 -11.51 12.69 5.63
C VAL A 328 -10.49 13.55 6.37
N TYR A 329 -9.24 13.21 6.19
CA TYR A 329 -8.06 13.95 6.63
C TYR A 329 -7.45 14.66 5.43
N LEU A 330 -7.52 16.00 5.38
CA LEU A 330 -6.99 16.78 4.26
C LEU A 330 -5.67 17.42 4.67
N ALA A 331 -4.61 17.12 3.92
CA ALA A 331 -3.28 17.64 4.22
C ALA A 331 -2.94 18.90 3.42
N THR A 332 -2.24 19.84 4.06
CA THR A 332 -1.72 21.03 3.40
C THR A 332 -0.54 20.69 2.50
N ILE A 333 -0.44 21.42 1.36
CA ILE A 333 0.64 21.28 0.38
C ILE A 333 1.94 21.83 0.97
N THR A 334 3.00 21.01 0.98
CA THR A 334 4.34 21.37 1.50
C THR A 334 5.02 22.45 0.66
N PRO A 335 5.91 23.27 1.25
CA PRO A 335 6.63 24.29 0.50
C PRO A 335 7.73 23.67 -0.37
N PHE A 336 8.09 24.35 -1.47
CA PHE A 336 9.07 23.84 -2.44
C PHE A 336 10.01 24.90 -3.02
N LYS A 337 10.26 26.00 -2.32
CA LYS A 337 11.27 26.99 -2.75
C LYS A 337 12.66 26.38 -2.75
N GLY A 338 13.36 26.60 -3.84
CA GLY A 338 14.66 25.98 -4.12
C GLY A 338 14.55 24.87 -5.17
N ASN A 339 13.36 24.29 -5.39
CA ASN A 339 13.09 23.39 -6.48
C ASN A 339 12.81 24.18 -7.77
N GLY A 340 13.09 23.58 -8.95
CA GLY A 340 12.86 24.19 -10.25
C GLY A 340 11.41 24.58 -10.57
N TRP A 341 10.45 24.04 -9.84
CA TRP A 341 9.02 24.36 -9.98
C TRP A 341 8.60 25.60 -9.21
N TYR A 342 9.46 26.11 -8.32
CA TYR A 342 9.12 27.29 -7.54
C TYR A 342 9.11 28.55 -8.39
N THR A 343 8.02 29.30 -8.25
CA THR A 343 7.90 30.70 -8.68
C THR A 343 7.07 31.47 -7.65
N PRO A 344 7.17 32.80 -7.56
CA PRO A 344 6.33 33.57 -6.65
C PRO A 344 4.83 33.37 -6.86
N PHE A 345 4.39 33.12 -8.09
CA PHE A 345 2.97 32.87 -8.37
C PHE A 345 2.52 31.45 -7.99
N HIS A 346 3.40 30.43 -8.08
CA HIS A 346 3.12 29.09 -7.57
C HIS A 346 3.02 29.10 -6.04
N GLU A 347 3.89 29.84 -5.37
CA GLU A 347 3.83 30.00 -3.92
C GLU A 347 2.56 30.71 -3.47
N ALA A 348 2.14 31.76 -4.17
CA ALA A 348 0.87 32.43 -3.88
C ALA A 348 -0.32 31.48 -4.02
N ALA A 349 -0.36 30.68 -5.08
CA ALA A 349 -1.39 29.65 -5.28
C ALA A 349 -1.37 28.60 -4.16
N ARG A 350 -0.18 28.09 -3.78
CA ARG A 350 -0.02 27.13 -2.69
C ARG A 350 -0.55 27.70 -1.37
N GLN A 351 -0.23 28.94 -1.05
CA GLN A 351 -0.67 29.60 0.18
C GLN A 351 -2.19 29.78 0.20
N GLU A 352 -2.80 30.14 -0.92
CA GLU A 352 -4.25 30.31 -1.00
C GLU A 352 -4.99 28.98 -0.85
N VAL A 353 -4.52 27.90 -1.52
CA VAL A 353 -5.04 26.55 -1.33
C VAL A 353 -4.89 26.10 0.12
N ASN A 354 -3.70 26.30 0.71
CA ASN A 354 -3.46 25.91 2.11
C ASN A 354 -4.30 26.71 3.10
N LYS A 355 -4.56 27.98 2.83
CA LYS A 355 -5.50 28.79 3.62
C LYS A 355 -6.89 28.19 3.57
N TRP A 356 -7.40 27.85 2.38
CA TRP A 356 -8.69 27.19 2.23
C TRP A 356 -8.74 25.84 2.97
N ILE A 357 -7.72 25.00 2.84
CA ILE A 357 -7.62 23.72 3.56
C ILE A 357 -7.78 23.94 5.07
N ARG A 358 -7.11 24.95 5.64
CA ARG A 358 -7.15 25.24 7.08
C ARG A 358 -8.46 25.83 7.58
N THR A 359 -9.23 26.53 6.72
CA THR A 359 -10.34 27.38 7.18
C THR A 359 -11.70 26.98 6.63
N SER A 360 -11.78 26.13 5.63
CA SER A 360 -13.04 25.78 4.97
C SER A 360 -14.00 24.93 5.82
N GLY A 361 -13.46 24.16 6.77
CA GLY A 361 -14.25 23.21 7.55
C GLY A 361 -14.87 22.08 6.72
N LYS A 362 -14.36 21.82 5.50
CA LYS A 362 -14.86 20.77 4.61
C LYS A 362 -14.36 19.38 4.98
N ALA A 363 -13.11 19.26 5.38
CA ALA A 363 -12.54 18.01 5.89
C ALA A 363 -12.80 17.86 7.39
N ASP A 364 -12.89 16.64 7.86
CA ASP A 364 -13.08 16.34 9.29
C ASP A 364 -11.85 16.72 10.10
N VAL A 365 -10.65 16.52 9.54
CA VAL A 365 -9.37 16.83 10.18
C VAL A 365 -8.41 17.45 9.16
N VAL A 366 -7.68 18.48 9.58
CA VAL A 366 -6.58 19.06 8.79
C VAL A 366 -5.25 18.51 9.28
N ILE A 367 -4.45 17.94 8.36
CA ILE A 367 -3.06 17.58 8.61
C ILE A 367 -2.15 18.70 8.10
N ASP A 368 -1.63 19.53 8.98
CA ASP A 368 -0.84 20.70 8.57
C ASP A 368 0.63 20.35 8.30
N PHE A 369 0.87 19.59 7.25
CA PHE A 369 2.23 19.23 6.83
C PHE A 369 3.06 20.44 6.44
N ASP A 370 2.46 21.49 5.85
CA ASP A 370 3.17 22.73 5.54
C ASP A 370 3.86 23.33 6.80
N ARG A 371 3.10 23.49 7.90
CA ARG A 371 3.68 24.01 9.14
C ARG A 371 4.69 23.06 9.78
N LEU A 372 4.48 21.76 9.64
CA LEU A 372 5.37 20.76 10.21
C LEU A 372 6.76 20.79 9.58
N VAL A 373 6.82 20.81 8.23
CA VAL A 373 8.07 20.56 7.50
C VAL A 373 8.76 21.82 6.97
N ARG A 374 8.11 22.98 7.01
CA ARG A 374 8.70 24.23 6.53
C ARG A 374 9.83 24.73 7.43
N ASP A 375 10.82 25.38 6.84
CA ASP A 375 11.87 26.08 7.55
C ASP A 375 11.26 27.29 8.28
N PRO A 376 11.40 27.40 9.63
CA PRO A 376 10.85 28.55 10.36
C PRO A 376 11.42 29.91 9.92
N ALA A 377 12.66 29.92 9.43
CA ALA A 377 13.32 31.15 8.95
C ALA A 377 12.92 31.51 7.50
N ASN A 378 12.50 30.49 6.71
CA ASN A 378 12.10 30.67 5.31
C ASN A 378 10.85 29.79 5.05
N PRO A 379 9.63 30.23 5.42
CA PRO A 379 8.44 29.39 5.44
C PRO A 379 7.95 28.87 4.07
N ASP A 380 8.47 29.42 2.98
CA ASP A 380 8.22 28.96 1.61
C ASP A 380 9.15 27.83 1.15
N ARG A 381 10.03 27.34 2.05
CA ARG A 381 11.01 26.29 1.81
C ARG A 381 10.92 25.18 2.86
N LEU A 382 11.26 23.95 2.47
CA LEU A 382 11.46 22.83 3.41
C LEU A 382 12.64 23.09 4.35
N ARG A 383 12.63 22.47 5.54
CA ARG A 383 13.81 22.46 6.42
C ARG A 383 14.99 21.84 5.67
N PRO A 384 16.20 22.42 5.77
CA PRO A 384 17.37 21.94 5.01
C PRO A 384 17.72 20.46 5.26
N ASN A 385 17.46 19.95 6.45
CA ASN A 385 17.74 18.56 6.82
C ASN A 385 16.60 17.58 6.46
N TYR A 386 15.52 18.04 5.82
CA TYR A 386 14.37 17.22 5.44
C TYR A 386 14.28 16.92 3.95
N SER A 387 15.11 17.55 3.11
CA SER A 387 15.01 17.41 1.66
C SER A 387 16.36 17.66 0.97
N ASP A 388 16.63 16.90 -0.09
CA ASP A 388 17.83 17.04 -0.92
C ASP A 388 17.54 17.80 -2.23
N ASP A 389 16.28 17.89 -2.65
CA ASP A 389 15.83 18.52 -3.90
C ASP A 389 14.80 19.65 -3.69
N TRP A 390 14.51 20.01 -2.45
CA TRP A 390 13.59 21.07 -2.03
C TRP A 390 12.12 20.85 -2.42
N LEU A 391 11.75 19.59 -2.74
CA LEU A 391 10.40 19.19 -3.10
C LEU A 391 9.99 17.91 -2.37
N HIS A 392 10.81 16.86 -2.49
CA HIS A 392 10.57 15.57 -1.86
C HIS A 392 11.31 15.50 -0.53
N LEU A 393 10.69 14.86 0.44
CA LEU A 393 11.33 14.71 1.74
C LEU A 393 12.26 13.47 1.72
N ASN A 394 13.30 13.55 2.53
CA ASN A 394 14.15 12.41 2.85
C ASN A 394 13.55 11.60 4.03
N PRO A 395 14.14 10.47 4.43
CA PRO A 395 13.61 9.63 5.52
C PRO A 395 13.36 10.39 6.83
N THR A 396 14.23 11.37 7.19
CA THR A 396 14.04 12.17 8.41
C THR A 396 12.77 13.04 8.33
N GLY A 397 12.54 13.67 7.19
CA GLY A 397 11.31 14.44 6.97
C GLY A 397 10.08 13.55 6.90
N TYR A 398 10.20 12.37 6.29
CA TYR A 398 9.12 11.39 6.21
C TYR A 398 8.75 10.80 7.58
N GLU A 399 9.73 10.55 8.46
CA GLU A 399 9.48 10.13 9.84
C GLU A 399 8.63 11.18 10.57
N ALA A 400 9.04 12.44 10.51
CA ALA A 400 8.29 13.53 11.13
C ALA A 400 6.83 13.61 10.61
N MET A 401 6.62 13.44 9.30
CA MET A 401 5.27 13.43 8.72
C MET A 401 4.44 12.25 9.19
N GLY A 402 5.01 11.04 9.20
CA GLY A 402 4.31 9.82 9.61
C GLY A 402 3.90 9.84 11.08
N GLU A 403 4.80 10.24 11.97
CA GLU A 403 4.53 10.36 13.41
C GLU A 403 3.48 11.47 13.69
N TYR A 404 3.55 12.60 13.01
CA TYR A 404 2.56 13.67 13.15
C TYR A 404 1.17 13.24 12.67
N ALA A 405 1.08 12.63 11.50
CA ALA A 405 -0.20 12.11 11.00
C ALA A 405 -0.78 11.06 11.94
N ALA A 406 0.06 10.16 12.49
CA ALA A 406 -0.37 9.15 13.46
C ALA A 406 -0.95 9.79 14.73
N SER A 407 -0.33 10.85 15.26
CA SER A 407 -0.82 11.55 16.44
C SER A 407 -2.22 12.12 16.26
N LEU A 408 -2.52 12.68 15.08
CA LEU A 408 -3.85 13.20 14.76
C LEU A 408 -4.89 12.10 14.60
N LEU A 409 -4.51 10.97 13.98
CA LEU A 409 -5.39 9.83 13.79
C LEU A 409 -5.73 9.15 15.14
N LEU A 410 -4.76 8.98 16.02
CA LEU A 410 -4.95 8.38 17.35
C LEU A 410 -5.84 9.23 18.27
N ASN A 411 -5.80 10.55 18.15
CA ASN A 411 -6.65 11.46 18.92
C ASN A 411 -8.11 11.49 18.43
N ASN A 412 -8.40 10.90 17.26
CA ASN A 412 -9.73 10.84 16.65
C ASN A 412 -10.21 9.39 16.45
N LEU A 413 -9.62 8.46 17.18
CA LEU A 413 -10.04 7.07 17.32
C LEU A 413 -10.89 6.93 18.58
#